data_741ccb6755322d1ff11e29526e6b0ad6
#
_entry.id   741ccb6755322d1ff11e29526e6b0ad6
#
_cell.length_a   1.000
_cell.length_b   1.000
_cell.length_c   1.000
_cell.angle_alpha   90.00
_cell.angle_beta   90.00
_cell.angle_gamma   90.00
#
_symmetry.space_group_name_H-M   'P 1'
#
loop_
_entity.id
_entity.type
_entity.pdbx_description
1 polymer ?
#
loop_
_entity_poly.entity_id
_entity_poly.type
_entity_poly.pdbx_seq_one_letter_code
_entity_poly.pdbx_strand_id
1 'polypeptide(L)'
;MSDKKKFYINGKWVSPKSNKSIQVINPATEEVCAEISLGSKEDVNDAVLSAKEAFKTWAFSSKKERLEPLEKLYELYKKRWSDIAETITTEMGAPKDFSTKLQAGTGAAHIKTFIRYLKEFDFEKPLGEHAKNQRLIYEPKGVCALITPWNWPMNQTCLKVMPALASGCTMILKPSEVAPLSAMILTELIDEAGFPPGVFNLVNGDGATTGDALTSHPDINMISFTGSTRAGALISQNAAKDFKRVSLELGGKGANIIFKDADPEAIERGALRCFRNSGQSCNAPTRMLVEKSMYDEAVERVKKFANTMKVGDPKKEGEHIGPVVSEVQYKKIQSLIQKGIDEGAKLVAGGVGTVSYTHLRAHETAQY
;
A
#
# COMPACT_ATOMS: atom_id res chain seq x y z
N MET A 1 16.80 -14.62 7.38
CA MET A 1 15.38 -14.30 7.12
C MET A 1 14.55 -14.85 8.26
N SER A 2 13.67 -14.02 8.84
CA SER A 2 12.71 -14.47 9.84
C SER A 2 11.80 -15.57 9.27
N ASP A 3 11.32 -16.45 10.15
CA ASP A 3 10.31 -17.44 9.79
C ASP A 3 9.04 -16.72 9.33
N LYS A 4 8.65 -16.90 8.06
CA LYS A 4 7.52 -16.21 7.42
C LYS A 4 6.15 -16.55 8.07
N LYS A 5 6.10 -17.60 8.87
CA LYS A 5 4.90 -18.01 9.61
C LYS A 5 4.74 -17.33 10.97
N LYS A 6 5.71 -16.52 11.41
CA LYS A 6 5.64 -15.81 12.69
C LYS A 6 5.04 -14.41 12.53
N PHE A 7 4.42 -13.95 13.62
CA PHE A 7 4.00 -12.56 13.79
C PHE A 7 5.04 -11.80 14.63
N TYR A 8 5.09 -10.48 14.49
CA TYR A 8 5.92 -9.65 15.35
C TYR A 8 5.02 -8.95 16.37
N ILE A 9 5.11 -9.38 17.63
CA ILE A 9 4.29 -8.87 18.72
C ILE A 9 5.18 -8.59 19.94
N ASN A 10 5.03 -7.41 20.52
CA ASN A 10 5.75 -7.00 21.73
C ASN A 10 7.29 -7.18 21.62
N GLY A 11 7.87 -6.74 20.49
CA GLY A 11 9.31 -6.80 20.26
C GLY A 11 9.84 -8.21 19.98
N LYS A 12 8.98 -9.18 19.62
CA LYS A 12 9.38 -10.57 19.40
C LYS A 12 8.66 -11.20 18.22
N TRP A 13 9.34 -12.08 17.52
CA TRP A 13 8.74 -12.97 16.54
C TRP A 13 8.12 -14.17 17.25
N VAL A 14 6.78 -14.24 17.27
CA VAL A 14 5.98 -15.24 17.98
C VAL A 14 5.27 -16.19 17.02
N SER A 15 5.05 -17.42 17.46
CA SER A 15 4.24 -18.39 16.72
C SER A 15 2.75 -18.01 16.77
N PRO A 16 2.01 -18.21 15.66
CA PRO A 16 0.55 -17.98 15.65
C PRO A 16 -0.18 -18.92 16.60
N LYS A 17 -1.36 -18.50 17.08
CA LYS A 17 -2.27 -19.34 17.87
C LYS A 17 -3.03 -20.33 16.98
N SER A 18 -3.17 -20.03 15.69
CA SER A 18 -3.85 -20.87 14.70
C SER A 18 -2.84 -21.51 13.75
N ASN A 19 -3.12 -22.74 13.31
CA ASN A 19 -2.33 -23.42 12.28
C ASN A 19 -2.77 -23.05 10.84
N LYS A 20 -3.67 -22.08 10.67
CA LYS A 20 -4.11 -21.63 9.34
C LYS A 20 -2.99 -20.85 8.66
N SER A 21 -2.77 -21.17 7.40
CA SER A 21 -1.77 -20.50 6.57
C SER A 21 -2.31 -20.25 5.16
N ILE A 22 -1.63 -19.41 4.40
CA ILE A 22 -1.89 -19.14 3.00
C ILE A 22 -0.58 -19.06 2.23
N GLN A 23 -0.59 -19.54 1.01
CA GLN A 23 0.54 -19.45 0.09
C GLN A 23 0.61 -18.06 -0.54
N VAL A 24 1.82 -17.51 -0.61
CA VAL A 24 2.14 -16.31 -1.38
C VAL A 24 2.62 -16.77 -2.75
N ILE A 25 1.96 -16.31 -3.78
CA ILE A 25 2.23 -16.73 -5.16
C ILE A 25 3.06 -15.67 -5.87
N ASN A 26 4.12 -16.10 -6.53
CA ASN A 26 4.84 -15.24 -7.47
C ASN A 26 4.01 -15.10 -8.76
N PRO A 27 3.50 -13.91 -9.09
CA PRO A 27 2.60 -13.78 -10.24
C PRO A 27 3.30 -13.95 -11.60
N ALA A 28 4.63 -13.92 -11.64
CA ALA A 28 5.38 -14.14 -12.87
C ALA A 28 5.58 -15.62 -13.22
N THR A 29 5.61 -16.49 -12.23
CA THR A 29 5.80 -17.95 -12.42
C THR A 29 4.57 -18.76 -12.04
N GLU A 30 3.60 -18.14 -11.36
CA GLU A 30 2.40 -18.77 -10.77
C GLU A 30 2.75 -19.83 -9.71
N GLU A 31 3.99 -19.83 -9.22
CA GLU A 31 4.49 -20.75 -8.21
C GLU A 31 4.45 -20.15 -6.81
N VAL A 32 4.40 -21.01 -5.81
CA VAL A 32 4.51 -20.61 -4.41
C VAL A 32 5.90 -20.07 -4.12
N CYS A 33 6.01 -18.83 -3.69
CA CYS A 33 7.28 -18.22 -3.28
C CYS A 33 7.46 -18.14 -1.76
N ALA A 34 6.38 -18.23 -0.99
CA ALA A 34 6.39 -18.28 0.46
C ALA A 34 5.06 -18.82 1.00
N GLU A 35 5.02 -19.08 2.31
CA GLU A 35 3.80 -19.37 3.07
C GLU A 35 3.78 -18.50 4.32
N ILE A 36 2.64 -17.86 4.60
CA ILE A 36 2.42 -17.04 5.80
C ILE A 36 1.28 -17.60 6.64
N SER A 37 1.30 -17.34 7.93
CA SER A 37 0.18 -17.68 8.82
C SER A 37 -0.95 -16.65 8.70
N LEU A 38 -2.18 -17.10 8.97
CA LEU A 38 -3.36 -16.25 9.09
C LEU A 38 -3.66 -16.01 10.57
N GLY A 39 -3.58 -14.75 11.00
CA GLY A 39 -3.80 -14.33 12.37
C GLY A 39 -5.25 -14.57 12.82
N SER A 40 -5.40 -15.19 13.97
CA SER A 40 -6.66 -15.39 14.67
C SER A 40 -7.11 -14.14 15.42
N LYS A 41 -8.31 -14.18 16.00
CA LYS A 41 -8.79 -13.12 16.91
C LYS A 41 -7.90 -12.99 18.15
N GLU A 42 -7.38 -14.10 18.64
CA GLU A 42 -6.47 -14.14 19.78
C GLU A 42 -5.12 -13.52 19.46
N ASP A 43 -4.55 -13.77 18.26
CA ASP A 43 -3.33 -13.12 17.81
C ASP A 43 -3.49 -11.61 17.68
N VAL A 44 -4.63 -11.16 17.14
CA VAL A 44 -4.98 -9.74 17.05
C VAL A 44 -5.12 -9.12 18.45
N ASN A 45 -5.80 -9.81 19.37
CA ASN A 45 -5.95 -9.33 20.75
C ASN A 45 -4.60 -9.18 21.43
N ASP A 46 -3.70 -10.17 21.32
CA ASP A 46 -2.36 -10.09 21.92
C ASP A 46 -1.57 -8.89 21.35
N ALA A 47 -1.64 -8.64 20.05
CA ALA A 47 -0.99 -7.51 19.40
C ALA A 47 -1.59 -6.15 19.86
N VAL A 48 -2.92 -6.05 19.97
CA VAL A 48 -3.59 -4.83 20.44
C VAL A 48 -3.29 -4.55 21.90
N LEU A 49 -3.31 -5.55 22.76
CA LEU A 49 -2.95 -5.40 24.18
C LEU A 49 -1.49 -4.95 24.35
N SER A 50 -0.57 -5.52 23.55
CA SER A 50 0.83 -5.09 23.51
C SER A 50 0.95 -3.62 23.10
N ALA A 51 0.25 -3.20 22.04
CA ALA A 51 0.25 -1.82 21.59
C ALA A 51 -0.36 -0.86 22.61
N LYS A 52 -1.43 -1.27 23.28
CA LYS A 52 -2.10 -0.49 24.35
C LYS A 52 -1.18 -0.29 25.54
N GLU A 53 -0.44 -1.31 25.94
CA GLU A 53 0.54 -1.18 27.04
C GLU A 53 1.69 -0.24 26.65
N ALA A 54 2.28 -0.42 25.47
CA ALA A 54 3.35 0.45 24.97
C ALA A 54 2.90 1.91 24.81
N PHE A 55 1.64 2.16 24.49
CA PHE A 55 1.09 3.51 24.36
C PHE A 55 1.20 4.33 25.63
N LYS A 56 1.12 3.71 26.80
CA LYS A 56 1.19 4.40 28.11
C LYS A 56 2.51 5.18 28.30
N THR A 57 3.57 4.77 27.62
CA THR A 57 4.89 5.42 27.68
C THR A 57 5.24 6.12 26.39
N TRP A 58 5.02 5.46 25.23
CA TRP A 58 5.39 5.99 23.92
C TRP A 58 4.65 7.28 23.56
N ALA A 59 3.42 7.44 24.00
CA ALA A 59 2.63 8.66 23.79
C ALA A 59 3.31 9.92 24.34
N PHE A 60 4.08 9.78 25.41
CA PHE A 60 4.78 10.86 26.08
C PHE A 60 6.27 10.98 25.67
N SER A 61 6.72 10.16 24.73
CA SER A 61 8.08 10.24 24.23
C SER A 61 8.37 11.60 23.61
N SER A 62 9.58 12.11 23.82
CA SER A 62 10.07 13.34 23.23
C SER A 62 10.28 13.20 21.71
N LYS A 63 10.39 14.34 21.01
CA LYS A 63 10.81 14.35 19.59
C LYS A 63 12.10 13.56 19.37
N LYS A 64 13.09 13.71 20.26
CA LYS A 64 14.39 13.03 20.16
C LYS A 64 14.24 11.52 20.23
N GLU A 65 13.51 11.01 21.21
CA GLU A 65 13.27 9.57 21.39
C GLU A 65 12.54 8.94 20.19
N ARG A 66 11.75 9.70 19.44
CA ARG A 66 11.11 9.25 18.20
C ARG A 66 12.01 9.40 16.98
N LEU A 67 12.84 10.44 16.93
CA LEU A 67 13.74 10.71 15.79
C LEU A 67 14.89 9.70 15.70
N GLU A 68 15.55 9.39 16.82
CA GLU A 68 16.70 8.48 16.82
C GLU A 68 16.42 7.13 16.16
N PRO A 69 15.37 6.37 16.53
CA PRO A 69 15.06 5.12 15.85
C PRO A 69 14.56 5.32 14.42
N LEU A 70 13.86 6.43 14.08
CA LEU A 70 13.45 6.71 12.70
C LEU A 70 14.65 6.99 11.79
N GLU A 71 15.65 7.74 12.25
CA GLU A 71 16.88 7.99 11.50
C GLU A 71 17.67 6.70 11.30
N LYS A 72 17.78 5.87 12.34
CA LYS A 72 18.41 4.55 12.25
C LYS A 72 17.65 3.64 11.26
N LEU A 73 16.32 3.63 11.31
CA LEU A 73 15.48 2.88 10.38
C LEU A 73 15.76 3.30 8.92
N TYR A 74 15.92 4.60 8.65
CA TYR A 74 16.25 5.08 7.31
C TYR A 74 17.59 4.54 6.82
N GLU A 75 18.63 4.53 7.67
CA GLU A 75 19.93 3.98 7.30
C GLU A 75 19.87 2.46 7.07
N LEU A 76 19.13 1.73 7.89
CA LEU A 76 18.90 0.28 7.71
C LEU A 76 18.13 -0.02 6.43
N TYR A 77 17.10 0.78 6.13
CA TYR A 77 16.31 0.65 4.91
C TYR A 77 17.19 0.81 3.66
N LYS A 78 18.09 1.80 3.64
CA LYS A 78 19.05 1.99 2.55
C LYS A 78 19.97 0.78 2.34
N LYS A 79 20.40 0.14 3.41
CA LYS A 79 21.24 -1.08 3.33
C LYS A 79 20.48 -2.28 2.75
N ARG A 80 19.18 -2.38 3.00
CA ARG A 80 18.31 -3.48 2.56
C ARG A 80 17.46 -3.12 1.33
N TRP A 81 17.80 -2.01 0.65
CA TRP A 81 17.02 -1.51 -0.51
C TRP A 81 16.84 -2.56 -1.61
N SER A 82 17.93 -3.23 -1.99
CA SER A 82 17.89 -4.27 -3.02
C SER A 82 17.00 -5.44 -2.61
N ASP A 83 17.11 -5.90 -1.37
CA ASP A 83 16.30 -7.00 -0.85
C ASP A 83 14.80 -6.67 -0.87
N ILE A 84 14.46 -5.43 -0.49
CA ILE A 84 13.08 -4.94 -0.52
C ILE A 84 12.56 -4.91 -1.96
N ALA A 85 13.34 -4.37 -2.89
CA ALA A 85 12.96 -4.27 -4.30
C ALA A 85 12.78 -5.66 -4.94
N GLU A 86 13.70 -6.59 -4.68
CA GLU A 86 13.63 -7.96 -5.18
C GLU A 86 12.44 -8.73 -4.60
N THR A 87 12.15 -8.52 -3.31
CA THR A 87 10.99 -9.12 -2.66
C THR A 87 9.69 -8.60 -3.29
N ILE A 88 9.58 -7.30 -3.55
CA ILE A 88 8.41 -6.72 -4.24
C ILE A 88 8.27 -7.28 -5.66
N THR A 89 9.38 -7.42 -6.39
CA THR A 89 9.35 -8.06 -7.72
C THR A 89 8.83 -9.50 -7.62
N THR A 90 9.22 -10.23 -6.60
CA THR A 90 8.81 -11.64 -6.41
C THR A 90 7.35 -11.77 -5.98
N GLU A 91 6.89 -11.01 -4.98
CA GLU A 91 5.55 -11.19 -4.40
C GLU A 91 4.45 -10.46 -5.19
N MET A 92 4.79 -9.40 -5.94
CA MET A 92 3.82 -8.52 -6.60
C MET A 92 3.98 -8.48 -8.12
N GLY A 93 5.12 -8.94 -8.66
CA GLY A 93 5.39 -8.95 -10.09
C GLY A 93 5.80 -7.59 -10.68
N ALA A 94 6.12 -6.61 -9.86
CA ALA A 94 6.61 -5.33 -10.37
C ALA A 94 8.00 -5.51 -11.02
N PRO A 95 8.26 -4.94 -12.22
CA PRO A 95 9.56 -5.04 -12.88
C PRO A 95 10.70 -4.55 -11.98
N LYS A 96 11.86 -5.21 -12.05
CA LYS A 96 13.05 -4.92 -11.21
C LYS A 96 13.39 -3.44 -11.15
N ASP A 97 13.43 -2.76 -12.30
CA ASP A 97 13.73 -1.33 -12.37
C ASP A 97 12.66 -0.48 -11.68
N PHE A 98 11.39 -0.85 -11.86
CA PHE A 98 10.28 -0.18 -11.23
C PHE A 98 10.26 -0.43 -9.71
N SER A 99 10.52 -1.68 -9.29
CA SER A 99 10.61 -2.06 -7.88
C SER A 99 11.74 -1.30 -7.16
N THR A 100 12.89 -1.18 -7.82
CA THR A 100 14.06 -0.49 -7.24
C THR A 100 13.84 1.03 -7.18
N LYS A 101 13.44 1.63 -8.30
CA LYS A 101 13.36 3.10 -8.41
C LYS A 101 12.11 3.69 -7.75
N LEU A 102 10.97 3.01 -7.87
CA LEU A 102 9.69 3.58 -7.45
C LEU A 102 9.09 2.86 -6.24
N GLN A 103 8.95 1.54 -6.25
CA GLN A 103 8.31 0.83 -5.15
C GLN A 103 9.11 0.96 -3.84
N ALA A 104 10.37 0.53 -3.82
CA ALA A 104 11.26 0.72 -2.67
C ALA A 104 11.59 2.22 -2.44
N GLY A 105 11.74 2.98 -3.54
CA GLY A 105 12.03 4.41 -3.49
C GLY A 105 10.99 5.24 -2.77
N THR A 106 9.71 4.99 -2.98
CA THR A 106 8.63 5.71 -2.27
C THR A 106 8.60 5.37 -0.79
N GLY A 107 8.90 4.13 -0.38
CA GLY A 107 9.06 3.77 1.03
C GLY A 107 10.14 4.62 1.72
N ALA A 108 11.34 4.68 1.14
CA ALA A 108 12.43 5.50 1.64
C ALA A 108 12.08 7.00 1.68
N ALA A 109 11.38 7.48 0.65
CA ALA A 109 10.94 8.88 0.59
C ALA A 109 9.98 9.23 1.73
N HIS A 110 9.05 8.32 2.09
CA HIS A 110 8.17 8.51 3.24
C HIS A 110 8.95 8.54 4.55
N ILE A 111 9.88 7.61 4.78
CA ILE A 111 10.71 7.61 6.00
C ILE A 111 11.42 8.95 6.13
N LYS A 112 12.13 9.39 5.08
CA LYS A 112 12.85 10.67 5.05
C LYS A 112 11.92 11.87 5.28
N THR A 113 10.74 11.85 4.69
CA THR A 113 9.75 12.94 4.80
C THR A 113 9.24 13.09 6.23
N PHE A 114 8.90 11.98 6.89
CA PHE A 114 8.40 12.04 8.27
C PHE A 114 9.49 12.34 9.29
N ILE A 115 10.75 11.97 9.05
CA ILE A 115 11.89 12.46 9.84
C ILE A 115 11.98 14.00 9.75
N ARG A 116 11.89 14.56 8.53
CA ARG A 116 11.92 16.02 8.34
C ARG A 116 10.75 16.70 9.05
N TYR A 117 9.52 16.21 8.82
CA TYR A 117 8.34 16.79 9.45
C TYR A 117 8.40 16.71 10.98
N LEU A 118 8.87 15.60 11.53
CA LEU A 118 9.00 15.47 12.99
C LEU A 118 9.99 16.49 13.58
N LYS A 119 11.10 16.77 12.87
CA LYS A 119 12.06 17.83 13.28
C LYS A 119 11.42 19.21 13.35
N GLU A 120 10.57 19.52 12.39
CA GLU A 120 9.97 20.84 12.21
C GLU A 120 8.64 21.02 12.95
N PHE A 121 7.94 19.91 13.31
CA PHE A 121 6.59 19.96 13.85
C PHE A 121 6.57 20.39 15.32
N ASP A 122 5.76 21.41 15.64
CA ASP A 122 5.51 21.87 17.00
C ASP A 122 4.24 21.22 17.55
N PHE A 123 4.42 20.27 18.48
CA PHE A 123 3.31 19.59 19.15
C PHE A 123 2.53 20.49 20.12
N GLU A 124 3.12 21.61 20.50
CA GLU A 124 2.47 22.62 21.35
C GLU A 124 2.77 24.01 20.82
N LYS A 125 1.76 24.83 20.62
CA LYS A 125 1.89 26.22 20.15
C LYS A 125 0.79 27.10 20.75
N PRO A 126 1.01 28.44 20.83
CA PRO A 126 -0.07 29.35 21.19
C PRO A 126 -1.26 29.20 20.25
N LEU A 127 -2.49 29.31 20.80
CA LEU A 127 -3.71 29.23 19.99
C LEU A 127 -3.82 30.42 19.03
N GLY A 128 -3.35 31.59 19.45
CA GLY A 128 -3.32 32.80 18.65
C GLY A 128 -3.22 34.04 19.54
N GLU A 129 -3.04 35.23 18.94
CA GLU A 129 -2.91 36.48 19.67
C GLU A 129 -4.16 36.85 20.47
N HIS A 130 -5.34 36.45 19.99
CA HIS A 130 -6.62 36.66 20.64
C HIS A 130 -6.81 35.83 21.93
N ALA A 131 -5.95 34.82 22.15
CA ALA A 131 -6.05 33.86 23.22
C ALA A 131 -4.68 33.50 23.82
N LYS A 132 -3.93 34.51 24.26
CA LYS A 132 -2.52 34.40 24.67
C LYS A 132 -2.25 33.37 25.75
N ASN A 133 -3.24 33.08 26.62
CA ASN A 133 -3.14 32.13 27.73
C ASN A 133 -3.64 30.71 27.34
N GLN A 134 -4.02 30.50 26.06
CA GLN A 134 -4.48 29.21 25.54
C GLN A 134 -3.44 28.58 24.60
N ARG A 135 -3.38 27.28 24.65
CA ARG A 135 -2.43 26.49 23.83
C ARG A 135 -3.18 25.49 22.98
N LEU A 136 -2.68 25.26 21.78
CA LEU A 136 -3.05 24.16 20.92
C LEU A 136 -2.05 23.04 21.14
N ILE A 137 -2.52 21.90 21.65
CA ILE A 137 -1.69 20.72 21.92
C ILE A 137 -2.10 19.61 20.96
N TYR A 138 -1.11 19.01 20.28
CA TYR A 138 -1.30 17.85 19.42
C TYR A 138 -0.89 16.59 20.18
N GLU A 139 -1.84 15.70 20.41
CA GLU A 139 -1.64 14.45 21.14
C GLU A 139 -1.73 13.23 20.18
N PRO A 140 -1.00 12.14 20.50
CA PRO A 140 -1.14 10.89 19.76
C PRO A 140 -2.57 10.36 19.83
N LYS A 141 -3.05 9.81 18.70
CA LYS A 141 -4.44 9.32 18.61
C LYS A 141 -4.70 8.07 19.43
N GLY A 142 -3.70 7.29 19.74
CA GLY A 142 -3.83 6.02 20.46
C GLY A 142 -3.27 4.84 19.68
N VAL A 143 -3.91 3.69 19.84
CA VAL A 143 -3.59 2.45 19.11
C VAL A 143 -4.20 2.48 17.72
N CYS A 144 -3.37 2.32 16.69
CA CYS A 144 -3.76 2.40 15.29
C CYS A 144 -3.77 1.02 14.62
N ALA A 145 -4.85 0.67 13.93
CA ALA A 145 -4.90 -0.42 12.97
C ALA A 145 -4.48 0.08 11.59
N LEU A 146 -3.39 -0.42 11.05
CA LEU A 146 -2.85 -0.06 9.75
C LEU A 146 -3.02 -1.23 8.78
N ILE A 147 -3.87 -1.07 7.76
CA ILE A 147 -4.20 -2.13 6.80
C ILE A 147 -3.82 -1.66 5.41
N THR A 148 -2.93 -2.40 4.74
CA THR A 148 -2.34 -1.99 3.47
C THR A 148 -2.68 -2.96 2.33
N PRO A 149 -2.80 -2.47 1.09
CA PRO A 149 -3.02 -3.27 -0.10
C PRO A 149 -1.70 -3.84 -0.63
N TRP A 150 -1.82 -4.63 -1.70
CA TRP A 150 -0.70 -5.31 -2.35
C TRP A 150 -0.02 -4.50 -3.47
N ASN A 151 -0.67 -3.47 -4.02
CA ASN A 151 -0.25 -2.85 -5.30
C ASN A 151 0.96 -1.90 -5.19
N TRP A 152 1.16 -1.29 -4.03
CA TRP A 152 2.31 -0.43 -3.71
C TRP A 152 2.79 -0.75 -2.28
N PRO A 153 3.38 -1.94 -2.02
CA PRO A 153 3.61 -2.45 -0.67
C PRO A 153 4.35 -1.47 0.23
N MET A 154 5.55 -1.02 -0.16
CA MET A 154 6.34 -0.11 0.68
C MET A 154 5.79 1.31 0.74
N ASN A 155 5.24 1.83 -0.37
CA ASN A 155 4.58 3.12 -0.35
C ASN A 155 3.46 3.14 0.70
N GLN A 156 2.54 2.17 0.64
CA GLN A 156 1.38 2.12 1.51
C GLN A 156 1.72 1.81 2.96
N THR A 157 2.69 0.93 3.19
CA THR A 157 3.14 0.59 4.54
C THR A 157 3.85 1.76 5.19
N CYS A 158 4.84 2.36 4.53
CA CYS A 158 5.59 3.49 5.10
C CYS A 158 4.72 4.74 5.27
N LEU A 159 3.77 5.01 4.35
CA LEU A 159 2.84 6.14 4.46
C LEU A 159 1.94 6.07 5.71
N LYS A 160 1.71 4.87 6.25
CA LYS A 160 0.91 4.68 7.48
C LYS A 160 1.77 4.51 8.72
N VAL A 161 2.82 3.70 8.64
CA VAL A 161 3.69 3.40 9.79
C VAL A 161 4.51 4.61 10.23
N MET A 162 5.11 5.33 9.28
CA MET A 162 6.00 6.46 9.63
C MET A 162 5.28 7.60 10.36
N PRO A 163 4.11 8.10 9.88
CA PRO A 163 3.39 9.13 10.63
C PRO A 163 2.90 8.63 11.99
N ALA A 164 2.53 7.36 12.13
CA ALA A 164 2.12 6.81 13.42
C ALA A 164 3.29 6.79 14.41
N LEU A 165 4.48 6.34 13.99
CA LEU A 165 5.70 6.40 14.81
C LEU A 165 6.06 7.84 15.18
N ALA A 166 6.08 8.75 14.20
CA ALA A 166 6.45 10.14 14.40
C ALA A 166 5.49 10.88 15.35
N SER A 167 4.20 10.57 15.32
CA SER A 167 3.19 11.20 16.17
C SER A 167 3.09 10.61 17.58
N GLY A 168 3.81 9.51 17.88
CA GLY A 168 3.73 8.85 19.19
C GLY A 168 2.57 7.86 19.32
N CYS A 169 1.93 7.46 18.23
CA CYS A 169 0.96 6.37 18.21
C CYS A 169 1.64 5.01 18.30
N THR A 170 0.93 4.03 18.81
CA THR A 170 1.29 2.61 18.70
C THR A 170 0.41 1.94 17.66
N MET A 171 0.83 0.80 17.12
CA MET A 171 0.13 0.26 15.96
C MET A 171 0.22 -1.24 15.78
N ILE A 172 -0.76 -1.76 15.03
CA ILE A 172 -0.75 -3.10 14.45
C ILE A 172 -0.83 -2.95 12.94
N LEU A 173 0.18 -3.44 12.22
CA LEU A 173 0.20 -3.52 10.77
C LEU A 173 -0.36 -4.86 10.32
N LYS A 174 -1.36 -4.82 9.42
CA LYS A 174 -1.82 -5.96 8.63
C LYS A 174 -1.59 -5.67 7.15
N PRO A 175 -0.49 -6.15 6.55
CA PRO A 175 -0.30 -6.06 5.12
C PRO A 175 -1.29 -6.98 4.37
N SER A 176 -1.44 -6.75 3.06
CA SER A 176 -2.18 -7.69 2.23
C SER A 176 -1.52 -9.07 2.24
N GLU A 177 -2.33 -10.11 2.33
CA GLU A 177 -1.91 -11.51 2.22
C GLU A 177 -1.30 -11.85 0.85
N VAL A 178 -1.57 -11.01 -0.15
CA VAL A 178 -1.05 -11.18 -1.52
C VAL A 178 0.41 -10.74 -1.63
N ALA A 179 0.80 -9.68 -0.92
CA ALA A 179 2.17 -9.14 -0.93
C ALA A 179 2.62 -8.73 0.49
N PRO A 180 2.85 -9.68 1.39
CA PRO A 180 3.18 -9.42 2.79
C PRO A 180 4.69 -9.36 3.06
N LEU A 181 5.52 -9.93 2.17
CA LEU A 181 6.92 -10.25 2.48
C LEU A 181 7.79 -9.00 2.64
N SER A 182 7.59 -7.99 1.82
CA SER A 182 8.31 -6.71 1.94
C SER A 182 7.96 -5.97 3.24
N ALA A 183 6.70 -6.06 3.71
CA ALA A 183 6.32 -5.53 5.02
C ALA A 183 6.99 -6.30 6.18
N MET A 184 7.25 -7.60 6.02
CA MET A 184 8.01 -8.38 7.00
C MET A 184 9.49 -7.95 7.04
N ILE A 185 10.09 -7.61 5.90
CA ILE A 185 11.45 -7.03 5.89
C ILE A 185 11.45 -5.68 6.64
N LEU A 186 10.48 -4.81 6.37
CA LEU A 186 10.36 -3.55 7.12
C LEU A 186 10.23 -3.78 8.63
N THR A 187 9.52 -4.83 9.02
CA THR A 187 9.38 -5.23 10.43
C THR A 187 10.71 -5.62 11.05
N GLU A 188 11.55 -6.39 10.33
CA GLU A 188 12.92 -6.72 10.74
C GLU A 188 13.75 -5.44 10.95
N LEU A 189 13.60 -4.45 10.05
CA LEU A 189 14.31 -3.17 10.16
C LEU A 189 13.82 -2.31 11.33
N ILE A 190 12.52 -2.33 11.63
CA ILE A 190 11.93 -1.62 12.78
C ILE A 190 12.44 -2.24 14.08
N ASP A 191 12.53 -3.57 14.16
CA ASP A 191 13.11 -4.29 15.31
C ASP A 191 14.59 -3.89 15.50
N GLU A 192 15.40 -3.95 14.45
CA GLU A 192 16.81 -3.56 14.47
C GLU A 192 17.02 -2.06 14.79
N ALA A 193 16.07 -1.20 14.37
CA ALA A 193 16.12 0.23 14.68
C ALA A 193 15.97 0.52 16.16
N GLY A 194 15.35 -0.37 16.94
CA GLY A 194 15.28 -0.29 18.39
C GLY A 194 14.10 0.49 18.92
N PHE A 195 12.97 0.49 18.22
CA PHE A 195 11.71 0.97 18.79
C PHE A 195 11.31 0.13 20.00
N PRO A 196 10.71 0.74 21.05
CA PRO A 196 10.30 0.00 22.22
C PRO A 196 9.32 -1.14 21.89
N PRO A 197 9.39 -2.28 22.62
CA PRO A 197 8.46 -3.38 22.44
C PRO A 197 7.00 -2.92 22.49
N GLY A 198 6.17 -3.42 21.57
CA GLY A 198 4.76 -3.08 21.48
C GLY A 198 4.40 -1.79 20.72
N VAL A 199 5.36 -0.89 20.47
CA VAL A 199 5.13 0.33 19.68
C VAL A 199 4.68 -0.03 18.26
N PHE A 200 5.32 -1.01 17.67
CA PHE A 200 4.97 -1.60 16.38
C PHE A 200 4.72 -3.10 16.52
N ASN A 201 3.64 -3.57 15.91
CA ASN A 201 3.30 -4.99 15.83
C ASN A 201 2.89 -5.34 14.40
N LEU A 202 3.15 -6.57 13.95
CA LEU A 202 2.75 -7.09 12.65
C LEU A 202 1.96 -8.39 12.84
N VAL A 203 0.75 -8.43 12.28
CA VAL A 203 -0.08 -9.64 12.20
C VAL A 203 -0.50 -9.85 10.74
N ASN A 204 0.05 -10.87 10.09
CA ASN A 204 -0.39 -11.27 8.76
C ASN A 204 -1.76 -11.95 8.83
N GLY A 205 -2.53 -11.85 7.76
CA GLY A 205 -3.84 -12.50 7.69
C GLY A 205 -4.73 -11.95 6.59
N ASP A 206 -5.87 -12.60 6.42
CA ASP A 206 -6.89 -12.20 5.47
C ASP A 206 -7.73 -11.00 5.94
N GLY A 207 -8.60 -10.52 5.06
CA GLY A 207 -9.51 -9.42 5.40
C GLY A 207 -10.69 -9.86 6.28
N ALA A 208 -11.18 -11.08 6.09
CA ALA A 208 -12.43 -11.56 6.70
C ALA A 208 -12.24 -12.00 8.17
N THR A 209 -11.07 -12.52 8.52
CA THR A 209 -10.76 -12.97 9.88
C THR A 209 -9.91 -11.96 10.62
N THR A 210 -8.67 -11.79 10.19
CA THR A 210 -7.69 -10.91 10.87
C THR A 210 -8.06 -9.43 10.72
N GLY A 211 -8.46 -9.01 9.51
CA GLY A 211 -8.88 -7.63 9.25
C GLY A 211 -10.14 -7.24 10.01
N ASP A 212 -11.14 -8.12 10.03
CA ASP A 212 -12.39 -7.90 10.78
C ASP A 212 -12.14 -7.83 12.29
N ALA A 213 -11.38 -8.78 12.84
CA ALA A 213 -11.00 -8.80 14.26
C ALA A 213 -10.26 -7.50 14.66
N LEU A 214 -9.34 -7.03 13.82
CA LEU A 214 -8.58 -5.81 14.07
C LEU A 214 -9.46 -4.55 14.03
N THR A 215 -10.35 -4.43 13.05
CA THR A 215 -11.20 -3.25 12.88
C THR A 215 -12.35 -3.18 13.87
N SER A 216 -12.78 -4.33 14.39
CA SER A 216 -13.83 -4.44 15.40
C SER A 216 -13.29 -4.38 16.83
N HIS A 217 -11.97 -4.42 17.06
CA HIS A 217 -11.41 -4.51 18.41
C HIS A 217 -11.66 -3.21 19.20
N PRO A 218 -12.23 -3.27 20.43
CA PRO A 218 -12.63 -2.08 21.21
C PRO A 218 -11.46 -1.14 21.54
N ASP A 219 -10.26 -1.66 21.74
CA ASP A 219 -9.07 -0.88 22.10
C ASP A 219 -8.33 -0.26 20.88
N ILE A 220 -8.86 -0.37 19.67
CA ILE A 220 -8.37 0.37 18.51
C ILE A 220 -9.02 1.75 18.48
N ASN A 221 -8.20 2.80 18.42
CA ASN A 221 -8.66 4.19 18.40
C ASN A 221 -8.77 4.75 16.97
N MET A 222 -7.93 4.27 16.06
CA MET A 222 -7.90 4.72 14.67
C MET A 222 -7.65 3.56 13.73
N ILE A 223 -8.33 3.58 12.58
CA ILE A 223 -8.11 2.64 11.47
C ILE A 223 -7.63 3.44 10.28
N SER A 224 -6.46 3.10 9.74
CA SER A 224 -5.98 3.61 8.46
C SER A 224 -5.96 2.46 7.45
N PHE A 225 -6.87 2.51 6.49
CA PHE A 225 -7.09 1.47 5.50
C PHE A 225 -6.84 1.99 4.09
N THR A 226 -6.15 1.19 3.27
CA THR A 226 -6.12 1.37 1.82
C THR A 226 -6.53 0.05 1.16
N GLY A 227 -7.49 0.11 0.24
CA GLY A 227 -7.99 -1.08 -0.45
C GLY A 227 -9.28 -0.85 -1.21
N SER A 228 -10.15 -1.87 -1.29
CA SER A 228 -11.39 -1.82 -2.05
C SER A 228 -12.49 -1.02 -1.34
N THR A 229 -13.37 -0.37 -2.12
CA THR A 229 -14.55 0.35 -1.61
C THR A 229 -15.43 -0.53 -0.74
N ARG A 230 -15.64 -1.79 -1.14
CA ARG A 230 -16.43 -2.76 -0.36
C ARG A 230 -15.85 -2.99 1.04
N ALA A 231 -14.54 -3.21 1.13
CA ALA A 231 -13.87 -3.40 2.42
C ALA A 231 -13.90 -2.10 3.25
N GLY A 232 -13.71 -0.93 2.63
CA GLY A 232 -13.81 0.36 3.30
C GLY A 232 -15.18 0.62 3.93
N ALA A 233 -16.26 0.23 3.25
CA ALA A 233 -17.62 0.33 3.77
C ALA A 233 -17.83 -0.56 5.02
N LEU A 234 -17.36 -1.81 4.98
CA LEU A 234 -17.43 -2.74 6.13
C LEU A 234 -16.61 -2.22 7.32
N ILE A 235 -15.41 -1.71 7.06
CA ILE A 235 -14.55 -1.13 8.09
C ILE A 235 -15.23 0.08 8.75
N SER A 236 -15.88 0.95 7.96
CA SER A 236 -16.61 2.10 8.49
C SER A 236 -17.78 1.67 9.37
N GLN A 237 -18.51 0.62 8.99
CA GLN A 237 -19.60 0.05 9.81
C GLN A 237 -19.06 -0.52 11.13
N ASN A 238 -17.96 -1.26 11.12
CA ASN A 238 -17.34 -1.80 12.33
C ASN A 238 -16.86 -0.66 13.24
N ALA A 239 -16.21 0.35 12.67
CA ALA A 239 -15.64 1.47 13.41
C ALA A 239 -16.69 2.37 14.08
N ALA A 240 -17.87 2.49 13.48
CA ALA A 240 -18.92 3.39 13.93
C ALA A 240 -19.43 3.05 15.35
N LYS A 241 -19.43 1.77 15.72
CA LYS A 241 -19.92 1.29 17.02
C LYS A 241 -19.16 1.90 18.21
N ASP A 242 -17.87 2.13 18.03
CA ASP A 242 -16.96 2.63 19.08
C ASP A 242 -16.41 4.02 18.74
N PHE A 243 -17.02 4.72 17.77
CA PHE A 243 -16.58 6.06 17.30
C PHE A 243 -15.10 6.13 16.92
N LYS A 244 -14.55 5.05 16.37
CA LYS A 244 -13.15 5.01 15.93
C LYS A 244 -12.90 6.02 14.81
N ARG A 245 -11.76 6.67 14.81
CA ARG A 245 -11.33 7.46 13.65
C ARG A 245 -11.01 6.53 12.48
N VAL A 246 -11.56 6.83 11.31
CA VAL A 246 -11.28 6.08 10.08
C VAL A 246 -10.65 7.00 9.05
N SER A 247 -9.57 6.54 8.43
CA SER A 247 -8.95 7.14 7.25
C SER A 247 -8.94 6.10 6.14
N LEU A 248 -9.63 6.39 5.05
CA LEU A 248 -9.81 5.47 3.92
C LEU A 248 -9.14 6.03 2.68
N GLU A 249 -8.29 5.21 2.07
CA GLU A 249 -7.78 5.38 0.72
C GLU A 249 -8.32 4.25 -0.14
N LEU A 250 -9.15 4.57 -1.11
CA LEU A 250 -9.91 3.58 -1.88
C LEU A 250 -9.56 3.64 -3.36
N GLY A 251 -10.13 2.71 -4.14
CA GLY A 251 -10.03 2.74 -5.59
C GLY A 251 -10.67 3.97 -6.19
N GLY A 252 -10.17 4.40 -7.33
CA GLY A 252 -10.67 5.56 -8.04
C GLY A 252 -10.62 5.38 -9.55
N LYS A 253 -11.29 6.29 -10.27
CA LYS A 253 -11.25 6.47 -11.70
C LYS A 253 -10.81 7.91 -11.99
N GLY A 254 -9.49 8.20 -11.76
CA GLY A 254 -8.90 9.52 -12.00
C GLY A 254 -9.09 9.97 -13.44
N ALA A 255 -9.37 11.27 -13.63
CA ALA A 255 -9.44 11.86 -14.95
C ALA A 255 -8.07 12.41 -15.38
N ASN A 256 -7.72 12.18 -16.65
CA ASN A 256 -6.66 12.89 -17.35
C ASN A 256 -7.35 13.83 -18.37
N ILE A 257 -7.21 15.13 -18.18
CA ILE A 257 -7.92 16.12 -18.99
C ILE A 257 -6.93 16.75 -19.96
N ILE A 258 -7.21 16.67 -21.26
CA ILE A 258 -6.34 17.13 -22.36
C ILE A 258 -7.08 18.19 -23.15
N PHE A 259 -6.59 19.42 -23.15
CA PHE A 259 -7.04 20.51 -24.00
C PHE A 259 -6.11 20.65 -25.23
N LYS A 260 -6.57 21.37 -26.25
CA LYS A 260 -5.84 21.55 -27.53
C LYS A 260 -4.48 22.25 -27.40
N ASP A 261 -4.30 23.04 -26.34
CA ASP A 261 -3.08 23.76 -26.01
C ASP A 261 -2.21 23.01 -24.98
N ALA A 262 -2.53 21.73 -24.68
CA ALA A 262 -1.73 20.91 -23.80
C ALA A 262 -0.35 20.64 -24.42
N ASP A 263 0.61 20.30 -23.54
CA ASP A 263 1.93 19.84 -23.97
C ASP A 263 1.82 18.72 -25.02
N PRO A 264 2.61 18.76 -26.09
CA PRO A 264 2.55 17.77 -27.19
C PRO A 264 2.63 16.30 -26.75
N GLU A 265 3.34 15.99 -25.65
CA GLU A 265 3.48 14.63 -25.12
C GLU A 265 2.43 14.26 -24.06
N ALA A 266 1.46 15.13 -23.76
CA ALA A 266 0.50 14.94 -22.67
C ALA A 266 -0.31 13.67 -22.82
N ILE A 267 -0.64 13.27 -24.05
CA ILE A 267 -1.42 12.07 -24.37
C ILE A 267 -0.62 10.80 -24.02
N GLU A 268 0.60 10.68 -24.52
CA GLU A 268 1.46 9.52 -24.29
C GLU A 268 1.88 9.42 -22.82
N ARG A 269 2.18 10.54 -22.15
CA ARG A 269 2.46 10.56 -20.70
C ARG A 269 1.24 10.11 -19.89
N GLY A 270 0.04 10.50 -20.29
CA GLY A 270 -1.20 10.06 -19.67
C GLY A 270 -1.42 8.57 -19.84
N ALA A 271 -1.23 8.06 -21.05
CA ALA A 271 -1.32 6.62 -21.35
C ALA A 271 -0.26 5.81 -20.57
N LEU A 272 1.00 6.27 -20.53
CA LEU A 272 2.06 5.63 -19.76
C LEU A 272 1.71 5.55 -18.26
N ARG A 273 1.17 6.61 -17.69
CA ARG A 273 0.76 6.62 -16.28
C ARG A 273 -0.40 5.66 -16.00
N CYS A 274 -1.30 5.49 -16.97
CA CYS A 274 -2.39 4.52 -16.88
C CYS A 274 -1.86 3.07 -16.88
N PHE A 275 -0.90 2.76 -17.77
CA PHE A 275 -0.37 1.39 -17.92
C PHE A 275 0.71 1.02 -16.90
N ARG A 276 1.38 2.01 -16.31
CA ARG A 276 2.44 1.77 -15.33
C ARG A 276 1.92 0.91 -14.17
N ASN A 277 2.79 0.04 -13.63
CA ASN A 277 2.44 -0.96 -12.62
C ASN A 277 1.32 -1.92 -13.10
N SER A 278 1.22 -2.18 -14.40
CA SER A 278 0.17 -2.97 -15.04
C SER A 278 -1.25 -2.44 -14.76
N GLY A 279 -1.39 -1.10 -14.66
CA GLY A 279 -2.64 -0.43 -14.31
C GLY A 279 -3.08 -0.57 -12.85
N GLN A 280 -2.27 -1.19 -11.99
CA GLN A 280 -2.61 -1.55 -10.62
C GLN A 280 -2.35 -0.42 -9.63
N SER A 281 -2.79 0.80 -9.93
CA SER A 281 -2.60 1.98 -9.09
C SER A 281 -3.93 2.72 -8.86
N CYS A 282 -4.21 3.08 -7.60
CA CYS A 282 -5.44 3.78 -7.22
C CYS A 282 -5.58 5.16 -7.90
N ASN A 283 -4.46 5.80 -8.23
CA ASN A 283 -4.37 7.09 -8.89
C ASN A 283 -4.08 6.98 -10.41
N ALA A 284 -4.20 5.80 -11.01
CA ALA A 284 -4.06 5.64 -12.45
C ALA A 284 -5.12 6.51 -13.18
N PRO A 285 -4.72 7.36 -14.14
CA PRO A 285 -5.63 8.25 -14.85
C PRO A 285 -6.37 7.48 -15.96
N THR A 286 -7.25 6.57 -15.55
CA THR A 286 -7.94 5.60 -16.40
C THR A 286 -9.04 6.18 -17.29
N ARG A 287 -9.37 7.45 -17.13
CA ARG A 287 -10.30 8.20 -18.00
C ARG A 287 -9.55 9.37 -18.62
N MET A 288 -9.34 9.32 -19.94
CA MET A 288 -8.75 10.43 -20.68
C MET A 288 -9.89 11.24 -21.31
N LEU A 289 -10.12 12.44 -20.79
CA LEU A 289 -11.11 13.39 -21.28
C LEU A 289 -10.40 14.36 -22.22
N VAL A 290 -10.71 14.30 -23.50
CA VAL A 290 -10.01 15.05 -24.54
C VAL A 290 -10.95 16.08 -25.15
N GLU A 291 -10.46 17.29 -25.40
CA GLU A 291 -11.19 18.30 -26.16
C GLU A 291 -11.64 17.74 -27.51
N LYS A 292 -12.89 17.98 -27.88
CA LYS A 292 -13.52 17.34 -29.03
C LYS A 292 -12.71 17.48 -30.33
N SER A 293 -12.05 18.62 -30.53
CA SER A 293 -11.23 18.91 -31.71
C SER A 293 -10.00 17.98 -31.85
N MET A 294 -9.54 17.36 -30.75
CA MET A 294 -8.36 16.47 -30.72
C MET A 294 -8.74 15.02 -30.51
N TYR A 295 -10.02 14.69 -30.39
CA TYR A 295 -10.45 13.37 -29.94
C TYR A 295 -9.91 12.22 -30.84
N ASP A 296 -10.08 12.33 -32.15
CA ASP A 296 -9.66 11.29 -33.08
C ASP A 296 -8.13 11.14 -33.12
N GLU A 297 -7.39 12.25 -33.07
CA GLU A 297 -5.95 12.24 -32.97
C GLU A 297 -5.50 11.56 -31.66
N ALA A 298 -6.12 11.90 -30.55
CA ALA A 298 -5.78 11.31 -29.27
C ALA A 298 -6.03 9.80 -29.23
N VAL A 299 -7.14 9.33 -29.80
CA VAL A 299 -7.44 7.89 -29.91
C VAL A 299 -6.36 7.17 -30.70
N GLU A 300 -5.95 7.69 -31.86
CA GLU A 300 -4.90 7.05 -32.68
C GLU A 300 -3.52 7.09 -31.99
N ARG A 301 -3.19 8.17 -31.29
CA ARG A 301 -1.94 8.30 -30.52
C ARG A 301 -1.90 7.32 -29.35
N VAL A 302 -2.97 7.22 -28.54
CA VAL A 302 -3.06 6.25 -27.45
C VAL A 302 -2.97 4.82 -27.97
N LYS A 303 -3.68 4.50 -29.07
CA LYS A 303 -3.60 3.19 -29.74
C LYS A 303 -2.19 2.84 -30.17
N LYS A 304 -1.50 3.77 -30.83
CA LYS A 304 -0.11 3.59 -31.27
C LYS A 304 0.79 3.36 -30.06
N PHE A 305 0.68 4.20 -29.01
CA PHE A 305 1.45 4.08 -27.79
C PHE A 305 1.17 2.74 -27.08
N ALA A 306 -0.10 2.36 -26.94
CA ALA A 306 -0.51 1.11 -26.33
C ALA A 306 0.15 -0.11 -26.99
N ASN A 307 0.26 -0.11 -28.32
CA ASN A 307 0.90 -1.19 -29.08
C ASN A 307 2.43 -1.26 -28.87
N THR A 308 3.07 -0.23 -28.35
CA THR A 308 4.51 -0.25 -28.00
C THR A 308 4.79 -0.86 -26.63
N MET A 309 3.76 -0.97 -25.75
CA MET A 309 3.93 -1.50 -24.42
C MET A 309 4.28 -2.99 -24.45
N LYS A 310 5.35 -3.34 -23.75
CA LYS A 310 5.83 -4.72 -23.66
C LYS A 310 5.47 -5.27 -22.28
N VAL A 311 4.94 -6.49 -22.24
CA VAL A 311 4.86 -7.30 -21.03
C VAL A 311 6.09 -8.19 -20.99
N GLY A 312 6.75 -8.26 -19.84
CA GLY A 312 8.00 -9.04 -19.74
C GLY A 312 8.18 -9.68 -18.37
N ASP A 313 9.19 -10.53 -18.28
CA ASP A 313 9.63 -11.12 -17.03
C ASP A 313 10.08 -10.01 -16.07
N PRO A 314 9.43 -9.84 -14.91
CA PRO A 314 9.74 -8.75 -13.99
C PRO A 314 11.16 -8.82 -13.42
N LYS A 315 11.84 -9.96 -13.47
CA LYS A 315 13.23 -10.10 -13.04
C LYS A 315 14.24 -9.51 -14.03
N LYS A 316 13.83 -9.29 -15.28
CA LYS A 316 14.68 -8.69 -16.31
C LYS A 316 14.68 -7.17 -16.19
N GLU A 317 15.80 -6.58 -16.57
CA GLU A 317 15.94 -5.13 -16.72
C GLU A 317 15.30 -4.66 -18.04
N GLY A 318 14.94 -3.39 -18.11
CA GLY A 318 14.40 -2.75 -19.29
C GLY A 318 12.98 -2.20 -19.14
N GLU A 319 12.51 -1.56 -20.22
CA GLU A 319 11.20 -0.92 -20.25
C GLU A 319 10.10 -1.93 -20.60
N HIS A 320 9.48 -2.48 -19.60
CA HIS A 320 8.32 -3.37 -19.72
C HIS A 320 7.43 -3.25 -18.48
N ILE A 321 6.24 -3.75 -18.58
CA ILE A 321 5.34 -3.94 -17.42
C ILE A 321 5.36 -5.42 -17.01
N GLY A 322 5.09 -5.66 -15.73
CA GLY A 322 5.00 -7.00 -15.16
C GLY A 322 3.62 -7.64 -15.32
N PRO A 323 3.40 -8.80 -14.70
CA PRO A 323 2.12 -9.49 -14.65
C PRO A 323 1.08 -8.72 -13.81
N VAL A 324 -0.18 -9.12 -13.93
CA VAL A 324 -1.21 -8.84 -12.93
C VAL A 324 -0.94 -9.68 -11.69
N VAL A 325 -1.18 -9.12 -10.51
CA VAL A 325 -0.73 -9.69 -9.22
C VAL A 325 -1.32 -11.06 -8.87
N SER A 326 -2.46 -11.44 -9.41
CA SER A 326 -3.12 -12.70 -9.06
C SER A 326 -4.18 -13.13 -10.07
N GLU A 327 -4.50 -14.41 -10.08
CA GLU A 327 -5.58 -14.98 -10.89
C GLU A 327 -6.94 -14.33 -10.62
N VAL A 328 -7.21 -13.99 -9.35
CA VAL A 328 -8.46 -13.30 -8.95
C VAL A 328 -8.57 -11.92 -9.62
N GLN A 329 -7.48 -11.16 -9.65
CA GLN A 329 -7.45 -9.86 -10.33
C GLN A 329 -7.53 -10.03 -11.84
N TYR A 330 -6.83 -11.01 -12.41
CA TYR A 330 -6.91 -11.35 -13.83
C TYR A 330 -8.36 -11.61 -14.26
N LYS A 331 -9.04 -12.57 -13.62
CA LYS A 331 -10.44 -12.91 -13.94
C LYS A 331 -11.37 -11.71 -13.82
N LYS A 332 -11.18 -10.89 -12.79
CA LYS A 332 -11.95 -9.66 -12.61
C LYS A 332 -11.73 -8.66 -13.73
N ILE A 333 -10.48 -8.43 -14.15
CA ILE A 333 -10.15 -7.54 -15.26
C ILE A 333 -10.79 -8.03 -16.55
N GLN A 334 -10.63 -9.33 -16.87
CA GLN A 334 -11.23 -9.92 -18.07
C GLN A 334 -12.77 -9.73 -18.09
N SER A 335 -13.43 -9.96 -16.98
CA SER A 335 -14.88 -9.78 -16.87
C SER A 335 -15.32 -8.32 -17.04
N LEU A 336 -14.53 -7.36 -16.55
CA LEU A 336 -14.82 -5.93 -16.71
C LEU A 336 -14.59 -5.45 -18.15
N ILE A 337 -13.56 -5.95 -18.84
CA ILE A 337 -13.32 -5.66 -20.26
C ILE A 337 -14.48 -6.19 -21.08
N GLN A 338 -14.90 -7.45 -20.86
CA GLN A 338 -16.03 -8.04 -21.57
C GLN A 338 -17.30 -7.24 -21.30
N LYS A 339 -17.57 -6.86 -20.07
CA LYS A 339 -18.71 -6.03 -19.71
C LYS A 339 -18.71 -4.69 -20.46
N GLY A 340 -17.57 -4.02 -20.58
CA GLY A 340 -17.46 -2.78 -21.36
C GLY A 340 -17.79 -2.99 -22.84
N ILE A 341 -17.35 -4.10 -23.43
CA ILE A 341 -17.69 -4.47 -24.80
C ILE A 341 -19.21 -4.71 -24.94
N ASP A 342 -19.80 -5.46 -24.01
CA ASP A 342 -21.22 -5.79 -23.99
C ASP A 342 -22.11 -4.54 -23.80
N GLU A 343 -21.61 -3.53 -23.09
CA GLU A 343 -22.26 -2.22 -22.90
C GLU A 343 -22.05 -1.27 -24.11
N GLY A 344 -21.37 -1.72 -25.18
CA GLY A 344 -21.21 -0.98 -26.42
C GLY A 344 -19.94 -0.12 -26.50
N ALA A 345 -19.00 -0.26 -25.60
CA ALA A 345 -17.72 0.44 -25.69
C ALA A 345 -16.90 -0.09 -26.90
N LYS A 346 -16.35 0.83 -27.70
CA LYS A 346 -15.49 0.47 -28.84
C LYS A 346 -14.12 0.05 -28.34
N LEU A 347 -13.77 -1.21 -28.53
CA LEU A 347 -12.42 -1.70 -28.25
C LEU A 347 -11.44 -1.16 -29.30
N VAL A 348 -10.46 -0.36 -28.87
CA VAL A 348 -9.47 0.27 -29.77
C VAL A 348 -8.15 -0.48 -29.76
N ALA A 349 -7.74 -1.04 -28.63
CA ALA A 349 -6.54 -1.85 -28.50
C ALA A 349 -6.68 -2.83 -27.32
N GLY A 350 -5.94 -3.92 -27.31
CA GLY A 350 -6.01 -4.96 -26.28
C GLY A 350 -7.26 -5.83 -26.41
N GLY A 351 -7.90 -6.17 -25.30
CA GLY A 351 -9.13 -7.00 -25.27
C GLY A 351 -8.99 -8.21 -24.34
N VAL A 352 -10.00 -9.08 -24.39
CA VAL A 352 -10.02 -10.36 -23.68
C VAL A 352 -9.23 -11.45 -24.42
N GLY A 353 -8.88 -12.55 -23.77
CA GLY A 353 -8.36 -13.76 -24.43
C GLY A 353 -6.88 -14.02 -24.26
N THR A 354 -6.25 -13.51 -23.24
CA THR A 354 -4.89 -13.95 -22.85
C THR A 354 -4.95 -15.31 -22.14
N VAL A 355 -3.90 -16.12 -22.33
CA VAL A 355 -3.86 -17.51 -21.83
C VAL A 355 -3.59 -17.59 -20.32
N SER A 356 -2.90 -16.59 -19.77
CA SER A 356 -2.47 -16.53 -18.35
C SER A 356 -2.44 -15.09 -17.87
N TYR A 357 -2.62 -14.86 -16.55
CA TYR A 357 -2.50 -13.52 -15.97
C TYR A 357 -1.06 -12.98 -16.04
N THR A 358 -0.06 -13.82 -16.24
CA THR A 358 1.34 -13.43 -16.47
C THR A 358 1.57 -12.76 -17.82
N HIS A 359 0.66 -12.93 -18.78
CA HIS A 359 0.76 -12.42 -20.15
C HIS A 359 -0.27 -11.33 -20.48
N LEU A 360 -0.94 -10.75 -19.47
CA LEU A 360 -1.85 -9.62 -19.68
C LEU A 360 -1.10 -8.43 -20.26
N ARG A 361 -1.56 -7.96 -21.42
CA ARG A 361 -1.11 -6.70 -22.00
C ARG A 361 -1.74 -5.54 -21.24
N ALA A 362 -0.99 -4.46 -21.02
CA ALA A 362 -1.43 -3.25 -20.29
C ALA A 362 -2.62 -2.50 -20.93
N HIS A 363 -3.05 -2.91 -22.10
CA HIS A 363 -4.06 -2.24 -22.90
C HIS A 363 -5.50 -2.58 -22.53
N GLU A 364 -5.68 -3.44 -21.54
CA GLU A 364 -6.97 -4.02 -21.21
C GLU A 364 -7.78 -3.19 -20.20
N THR A 365 -7.54 -1.90 -20.16
CA THR A 365 -8.46 -0.98 -19.47
C THR A 365 -9.55 -0.58 -20.45
N ALA A 366 -10.74 -1.17 -20.30
CA ALA A 366 -11.90 -0.71 -21.02
C ALA A 366 -12.11 0.79 -20.78
N GLN A 367 -12.22 1.57 -21.83
CA GLN A 367 -12.66 2.97 -21.74
C GLN A 367 -14.17 2.95 -21.43
N TYR A 368 -14.54 3.38 -20.25
CA TYR A 368 -15.90 3.72 -19.88
C TYR A 368 -16.12 5.22 -20.08
#